data_451b3450540f4fed782da57f384778a7
#
_entry.id   451b3450540f4fed782da57f384778a7
#
_cell.length_a   1.000
_cell.length_b   1.000
_cell.length_c   1.000
_cell.angle_alpha   90.00
_cell.angle_beta   90.00
_cell.angle_gamma   90.00
#
_symmetry.space_group_name_H-M   'P 1'
#
loop_
_entity.id
_entity.type
_entity.pdbx_description
1 polymer ?
#
loop_
_entity_poly.entity_id
_entity_poly.type
_entity_poly.pdbx_seq_one_letter_code
_entity_poly.pdbx_strand_id
1 'polypeptide(L)'
;MTYTTQTTWKEIMKILPADYQFTDSYQPKEEWWDYKGHRLHLDTFRNPAAPAKIIAFHGVGTNGRQISMILGGPQSKNGYETIMIDMPTYGVTQVRDRKSVTYDDWVEIGAALIDKELARDDRPIFLYGLSAGGMETYHVAARNPKVKGIIGMTFLDQKAQIVRDKTTSHILMGRIGVPMLTLEKSLGLGRLQLPMWLASKMSALVNDKDLLKIFMKDKTSAGNLASINFLQSYMNYVPEIAPKDFAVAPILLTQPDADKWTPYELSCPVLDQISKVPVEVIQLPNGGHYPVEHQALRVMNDSINRFIKQNL
;
A
#
# COMPACT_ATOMS: atom_id res chain seq x y z
N MET A 1 19.26 -5.74 7.76
CA MET A 1 19.30 -4.57 6.85
C MET A 1 18.43 -3.49 7.49
N THR A 2 18.79 -2.22 7.37
CA THR A 2 18.04 -1.05 7.85
C THR A 2 18.04 0.00 6.73
N TYR A 3 17.22 1.03 6.81
CA TYR A 3 17.26 2.14 5.84
C TYR A 3 18.49 3.05 5.98
N THR A 4 19.29 2.85 7.02
CA THR A 4 20.64 3.42 7.07
C THR A 4 21.57 2.78 6.04
N THR A 5 21.41 1.48 5.79
CA THR A 5 22.26 0.71 4.84
C THR A 5 21.59 0.53 3.46
N GLN A 6 20.27 0.53 3.38
CA GLN A 6 19.53 0.58 2.13
C GLN A 6 19.33 2.06 1.77
N THR A 7 20.00 2.56 0.75
CA THR A 7 20.08 4.01 0.48
C THR A 7 19.35 4.47 -0.79
N THR A 8 18.74 3.55 -1.56
CA THR A 8 18.04 3.88 -2.82
C THR A 8 16.91 4.89 -2.61
N TRP A 9 16.22 4.84 -1.46
CA TRP A 9 15.20 5.80 -1.11
C TRP A 9 15.71 7.25 -1.08
N LYS A 10 16.98 7.47 -0.77
CA LYS A 10 17.60 8.82 -0.78
C LYS A 10 17.69 9.39 -2.20
N GLU A 11 17.87 8.53 -3.21
CA GLU A 11 17.86 8.96 -4.61
C GLU A 11 16.45 9.36 -5.05
N ILE A 12 15.43 8.58 -4.63
CA ILE A 12 14.02 8.88 -4.87
C ILE A 12 13.63 10.20 -4.19
N MET A 13 14.02 10.36 -2.92
CA MET A 13 13.70 11.55 -2.12
C MET A 13 14.20 12.84 -2.76
N LYS A 14 15.36 12.84 -3.41
CA LYS A 14 15.93 14.03 -4.08
C LYS A 14 15.05 14.58 -5.22
N ILE A 15 14.17 13.73 -5.78
CA ILE A 15 13.27 14.10 -6.88
C ILE A 15 11.94 14.66 -6.35
N LEU A 16 11.60 14.33 -5.09
CA LEU A 16 10.41 14.88 -4.45
C LEU A 16 10.55 16.39 -4.21
N PRO A 17 9.43 17.14 -4.17
CA PRO A 17 9.43 18.52 -3.76
C PRO A 17 10.11 18.72 -2.40
N ALA A 18 10.75 19.87 -2.18
CA ALA A 18 11.58 20.10 -0.99
C ALA A 18 10.86 19.93 0.35
N ASP A 19 9.57 20.25 0.40
CA ASP A 19 8.70 20.10 1.58
C ASP A 19 8.38 18.62 1.92
N TYR A 20 8.63 17.69 0.97
CA TYR A 20 8.51 16.25 1.12
C TYR A 20 9.84 15.55 1.40
N GLN A 21 10.94 16.28 1.39
CA GLN A 21 12.25 15.71 1.68
C GLN A 21 12.52 15.64 3.19
N PHE A 22 13.14 14.56 3.63
CA PHE A 22 13.59 14.43 5.00
C PHE A 22 14.88 15.20 5.25
N THR A 23 15.03 15.63 6.48
CA THR A 23 16.28 16.25 7.00
C THR A 23 16.83 15.37 8.12
N ASP A 24 18.06 15.63 8.56
CA ASP A 24 18.66 14.88 9.68
C ASP A 24 17.84 15.00 10.98
N SER A 25 17.16 16.13 11.16
CA SER A 25 16.32 16.40 12.33
C SER A 25 14.87 15.95 12.15
N TYR A 26 14.44 15.67 10.92
CA TYR A 26 13.07 15.30 10.61
C TYR A 26 13.02 14.15 9.60
N GLN A 27 12.99 12.95 10.10
CA GLN A 27 12.86 11.70 9.36
C GLN A 27 12.19 10.64 10.25
N PRO A 28 11.61 9.59 9.67
CA PRO A 28 10.97 8.55 10.47
C PRO A 28 11.99 7.81 11.32
N LYS A 29 11.54 7.37 12.50
CA LYS A 29 12.28 6.43 13.33
C LYS A 29 11.96 5.00 12.90
N GLU A 30 12.99 4.16 12.80
CA GLU A 30 12.83 2.74 12.51
C GLU A 30 12.46 2.00 13.79
N GLU A 31 11.29 1.34 13.80
CA GLU A 31 10.86 0.42 14.86
C GLU A 31 10.75 -1.00 14.30
N TRP A 32 10.77 -1.98 15.20
CA TRP A 32 10.67 -3.38 14.83
C TRP A 32 9.59 -4.07 15.66
N TRP A 33 8.84 -4.95 14.99
CA TRP A 33 7.80 -5.73 15.61
C TRP A 33 7.91 -7.20 15.23
N ASP A 34 8.13 -8.05 16.23
CA ASP A 34 8.16 -9.50 16.00
C ASP A 34 6.73 -10.05 16.03
N TYR A 35 6.31 -10.67 14.91
CA TYR A 35 4.99 -11.24 14.75
C TYR A 35 5.06 -12.49 13.85
N LYS A 36 4.53 -13.62 14.32
CA LYS A 36 4.48 -14.92 13.58
C LYS A 36 5.80 -15.35 12.95
N GLY A 37 6.91 -15.08 13.61
CA GLY A 37 8.24 -15.44 13.12
C GLY A 37 8.82 -14.49 12.07
N HIS A 38 8.14 -13.39 11.77
CA HIS A 38 8.67 -12.26 11.03
C HIS A 38 9.15 -11.18 11.99
N ARG A 39 10.20 -10.47 11.60
CA ARG A 39 10.63 -9.23 12.23
C ARG A 39 10.27 -8.09 11.30
N LEU A 40 9.09 -7.52 11.55
CA LEU A 40 8.47 -6.48 10.72
C LEU A 40 9.09 -5.14 11.02
N HIS A 41 9.42 -4.39 9.98
CA HIS A 41 9.93 -3.04 10.06
C HIS A 41 8.77 -2.03 9.99
N LEU A 42 8.82 -1.03 10.85
CA LEU A 42 7.90 0.10 10.89
C LEU A 42 8.70 1.40 10.81
N ASP A 43 8.43 2.23 9.84
CA ASP A 43 8.82 3.65 9.87
C ASP A 43 7.76 4.42 10.67
N THR A 44 8.18 5.18 11.66
CA THR A 44 7.23 5.86 12.57
C THR A 44 7.56 7.32 12.77
N PHE A 45 6.52 8.14 12.83
CA PHE A 45 6.57 9.48 13.37
C PHE A 45 5.65 9.49 14.61
N ARG A 46 6.22 9.16 15.77
CA ARG A 46 5.48 9.06 17.03
C ARG A 46 5.14 10.42 17.58
N ASN A 47 3.87 10.64 17.92
CA ASN A 47 3.35 11.84 18.53
C ASN A 47 2.24 11.51 19.55
N PRO A 48 2.56 11.38 20.84
CA PRO A 48 1.56 11.06 21.87
C PRO A 48 0.42 12.08 21.99
N ALA A 49 0.63 13.33 21.52
CA ALA A 49 -0.40 14.37 21.53
C ALA A 49 -1.27 14.38 20.25
N ALA A 50 -1.02 13.50 19.30
CA ALA A 50 -1.79 13.43 18.07
C ALA A 50 -3.25 13.03 18.35
N PRO A 51 -4.24 13.62 17.64
CA PRO A 51 -5.65 13.25 17.82
C PRO A 51 -5.98 11.88 17.22
N ALA A 52 -5.15 11.37 16.31
CA ALA A 52 -5.34 10.09 15.64
C ALA A 52 -4.02 9.49 15.17
N LYS A 53 -4.07 8.20 14.84
CA LYS A 53 -2.98 7.43 14.21
C LYS A 53 -3.35 7.11 12.78
N ILE A 54 -2.34 7.12 11.88
CA ILE A 54 -2.46 6.64 10.51
C ILE A 54 -1.55 5.43 10.34
N ILE A 55 -2.11 4.27 10.06
CA ILE A 55 -1.36 3.08 9.64
C ILE A 55 -1.37 3.04 8.13
N ALA A 56 -0.20 2.94 7.50
CA ALA A 56 -0.08 2.98 6.06
C ALA A 56 0.54 1.72 5.47
N PHE A 57 -0.09 1.21 4.41
CA PHE A 57 0.32 0.05 3.63
C PHE A 57 0.85 0.48 2.27
N HIS A 58 1.94 -0.13 1.84
CA HIS A 58 2.52 0.10 0.53
C HIS A 58 1.97 -0.86 -0.53
N GLY A 59 2.20 -0.55 -1.81
CA GLY A 59 1.89 -1.45 -2.91
C GLY A 59 3.03 -2.40 -3.28
N VAL A 60 2.78 -3.30 -4.26
CA VAL A 60 3.76 -4.29 -4.72
C VAL A 60 4.99 -3.70 -5.45
N GLY A 61 5.00 -2.41 -5.72
CA GLY A 61 6.13 -1.69 -6.32
C GLY A 61 6.86 -0.74 -5.37
N THR A 62 6.42 -0.68 -4.10
CA THR A 62 6.91 0.28 -3.10
C THR A 62 7.21 -0.40 -1.76
N ASN A 63 7.66 0.37 -0.78
CA ASN A 63 7.90 -0.06 0.61
C ASN A 63 7.48 1.03 1.60
N GLY A 64 7.50 0.74 2.90
CA GLY A 64 7.09 1.66 3.95
C GLY A 64 7.87 2.97 3.96
N ARG A 65 9.21 2.94 3.69
CA ARG A 65 10.03 4.15 3.60
C ARG A 65 9.57 5.08 2.47
N GLN A 66 9.15 4.54 1.34
CA GLN A 66 8.64 5.33 0.22
C GLN A 66 7.28 5.94 0.55
N ILE A 67 6.42 5.23 1.30
CA ILE A 67 5.18 5.80 1.82
C ILE A 67 5.44 6.85 2.90
N SER A 68 6.48 6.68 3.72
CA SER A 68 6.89 7.69 4.69
C SER A 68 7.19 9.04 4.04
N MET A 69 7.78 9.05 2.83
CA MET A 69 8.13 10.30 2.13
C MET A 69 6.89 11.06 1.63
N ILE A 70 5.93 10.37 1.01
CA ILE A 70 4.78 11.03 0.36
C ILE A 70 3.58 11.24 1.29
N LEU A 71 3.50 10.48 2.37
CA LEU A 71 2.37 10.50 3.31
C LEU A 71 2.83 10.65 4.77
N GLY A 72 3.68 9.75 5.26
CA GLY A 72 3.99 9.68 6.69
C GLY A 72 4.55 10.96 7.26
N GLY A 73 5.58 11.52 6.64
CA GLY A 73 6.15 12.82 7.01
C GLY A 73 5.14 13.96 6.88
N PRO A 74 4.52 14.19 5.72
CA PRO A 74 3.51 15.22 5.56
C PRO A 74 2.37 15.16 6.58
N GLN A 75 1.80 13.99 6.85
CA GLN A 75 0.72 13.86 7.84
C GLN A 75 1.21 14.02 9.27
N SER A 76 2.46 13.67 9.57
CA SER A 76 3.02 13.96 10.89
C SER A 76 3.24 15.47 11.11
N LYS A 77 3.55 16.24 10.05
CA LYS A 77 3.54 17.72 10.10
C LYS A 77 2.14 18.30 10.32
N ASN A 78 1.09 17.60 9.87
CA ASN A 78 -0.30 17.94 10.15
C ASN A 78 -0.75 17.55 11.57
N GLY A 79 0.14 16.98 12.39
CA GLY A 79 -0.09 16.65 13.79
C GLY A 79 -0.53 15.22 14.08
N TYR A 80 -0.61 14.34 13.08
CA TYR A 80 -0.98 12.92 13.28
C TYR A 80 0.24 12.08 13.65
N GLU A 81 0.00 10.99 14.38
CA GLU A 81 0.98 9.91 14.52
C GLU A 81 0.90 9.00 13.30
N THR A 82 2.04 8.67 12.67
CA THR A 82 2.04 7.87 11.45
C THR A 82 2.95 6.65 11.56
N ILE A 83 2.46 5.51 11.06
CA ILE A 83 3.11 4.20 11.11
C ILE A 83 3.05 3.58 9.71
N MET A 84 4.19 3.46 9.03
CA MET A 84 4.31 2.86 7.71
C MET A 84 5.03 1.54 7.83
N ILE A 85 4.32 0.44 7.54
CA ILE A 85 4.88 -0.91 7.65
C ILE A 85 5.56 -1.34 6.35
N ASP A 86 6.70 -2.01 6.46
CA ASP A 86 7.24 -2.85 5.39
C ASP A 86 6.58 -4.22 5.47
N MET A 87 5.63 -4.49 4.58
CA MET A 87 4.95 -5.79 4.53
C MET A 87 5.93 -6.91 4.21
N PRO A 88 5.67 -8.16 4.65
CA PRO A 88 6.55 -9.29 4.40
C PRO A 88 7.01 -9.38 2.95
N THR A 89 8.31 -9.61 2.77
CA THR A 89 9.07 -9.65 1.52
C THR A 89 9.45 -8.30 0.91
N TYR A 90 8.98 -7.19 1.45
CA TYR A 90 9.32 -5.83 1.01
C TYR A 90 10.15 -5.07 2.06
N GLY A 91 10.70 -3.94 1.63
CA GLY A 91 11.51 -3.06 2.46
C GLY A 91 12.68 -3.79 3.13
N VAL A 92 12.83 -3.52 4.41
CA VAL A 92 13.88 -4.13 5.25
C VAL A 92 13.33 -5.17 6.23
N THR A 93 12.02 -5.47 6.17
CA THR A 93 11.38 -6.53 6.97
C THR A 93 12.08 -7.88 6.76
N GLN A 94 12.37 -8.57 7.86
CA GLN A 94 12.98 -9.88 7.88
C GLN A 94 11.89 -10.95 8.00
N VAL A 95 11.81 -11.84 7.03
CA VAL A 95 10.80 -12.90 6.99
C VAL A 95 11.41 -14.26 7.28
N ARG A 96 10.68 -15.10 8.00
CA ARG A 96 11.10 -16.47 8.31
C ARG A 96 11.32 -17.30 7.04
N ASP A 97 10.37 -17.23 6.12
CA ASP A 97 10.44 -17.90 4.83
C ASP A 97 9.75 -17.04 3.75
N ARG A 98 10.56 -16.39 2.94
CA ARG A 98 10.12 -15.47 1.90
C ARG A 98 9.19 -16.13 0.86
N LYS A 99 9.36 -17.41 0.62
CA LYS A 99 8.64 -18.16 -0.43
C LYS A 99 7.29 -18.70 0.02
N SER A 100 7.01 -18.69 1.33
CA SER A 100 5.73 -19.13 1.90
C SER A 100 4.75 -17.98 2.14
N VAL A 101 5.20 -16.73 2.12
CA VAL A 101 4.36 -15.56 2.35
C VAL A 101 3.22 -15.50 1.33
N THR A 102 2.02 -15.26 1.85
CA THR A 102 0.77 -15.09 1.08
C THR A 102 0.22 -13.66 1.28
N TYR A 103 -0.75 -13.27 0.48
CA TYR A 103 -1.45 -12.01 0.68
C TYR A 103 -2.34 -12.03 1.94
N ASP A 104 -2.84 -13.20 2.34
CA ASP A 104 -3.58 -13.34 3.60
C ASP A 104 -2.70 -13.00 4.81
N ASP A 105 -1.40 -13.35 4.77
CA ASP A 105 -0.45 -12.92 5.81
C ASP A 105 -0.35 -11.38 5.90
N TRP A 106 -0.42 -10.66 4.78
CA TRP A 106 -0.44 -9.20 4.77
C TRP A 106 -1.69 -8.66 5.48
N VAL A 107 -2.86 -9.14 5.09
CA VAL A 107 -4.13 -8.72 5.72
C VAL A 107 -4.16 -9.03 7.21
N GLU A 108 -3.67 -10.20 7.61
CA GLU A 108 -3.58 -10.60 9.02
C GLU A 108 -2.63 -9.70 9.81
N ILE A 109 -1.44 -9.42 9.26
CA ILE A 109 -0.46 -8.53 9.88
C ILE A 109 -1.02 -7.12 10.02
N GLY A 110 -1.71 -6.60 8.98
CA GLY A 110 -2.37 -5.30 9.03
C GLY A 110 -3.42 -5.23 10.15
N ALA A 111 -4.26 -6.28 10.25
CA ALA A 111 -5.28 -6.38 11.31
C ALA A 111 -4.68 -6.48 12.71
N ALA A 112 -3.60 -7.24 12.86
CA ALA A 112 -2.89 -7.37 14.15
C ALA A 112 -2.13 -6.08 14.52
N LEU A 113 -1.67 -5.29 13.52
CA LEU A 113 -1.03 -4.00 13.78
C LEU A 113 -2.02 -2.97 14.35
N ILE A 114 -3.30 -3.02 13.94
CA ILE A 114 -4.36 -2.22 14.58
C ILE A 114 -4.45 -2.53 16.05
N ASP A 115 -4.54 -3.81 16.44
CA ASP A 115 -4.64 -4.22 17.84
C ASP A 115 -3.39 -3.86 18.63
N LYS A 116 -2.20 -4.02 18.02
CA LYS A 116 -0.93 -3.60 18.63
C LYS A 116 -0.92 -2.09 18.93
N GLU A 117 -1.37 -1.27 18.01
CA GLU A 117 -1.36 0.19 18.21
C GLU A 117 -2.48 0.65 19.14
N LEU A 118 -3.63 -0.04 19.20
CA LEU A 118 -4.69 0.21 20.19
C LEU A 118 -4.28 -0.23 21.59
N ALA A 119 -3.43 -1.26 21.73
CA ALA A 119 -2.89 -1.66 23.02
C ALA A 119 -1.89 -0.63 23.61
N ARG A 120 -1.34 0.28 22.80
CA ARG A 120 -0.50 1.39 23.27
C ARG A 120 -1.33 2.53 23.84
N ASP A 121 -2.41 2.87 23.17
CA ASP A 121 -3.41 3.87 23.55
C ASP A 121 -4.63 3.74 22.61
N ASP A 122 -5.78 4.24 23.04
CA ASP A 122 -7.10 4.09 22.42
C ASP A 122 -7.42 5.15 21.34
N ARG A 123 -6.43 5.94 20.90
CA ARG A 123 -6.65 6.96 19.87
C ARG A 123 -7.19 6.35 18.57
N PRO A 124 -8.07 7.09 17.85
CA PRO A 124 -8.63 6.67 16.58
C PRO A 124 -7.56 6.28 15.57
N ILE A 125 -7.81 5.18 14.83
CA ILE A 125 -6.93 4.71 13.76
C ILE A 125 -7.61 4.91 12.42
N PHE A 126 -6.86 5.49 11.47
CA PHE A 126 -7.18 5.54 10.05
C PHE A 126 -6.18 4.69 9.28
N LEU A 127 -6.65 4.02 8.23
CA LEU A 127 -5.78 3.26 7.33
C LEU A 127 -5.54 4.03 6.05
N TYR A 128 -4.33 3.98 5.54
CA TYR A 128 -3.98 4.47 4.21
C TYR A 128 -3.32 3.36 3.39
N GLY A 129 -3.59 3.30 2.08
CA GLY A 129 -2.93 2.35 1.21
C GLY A 129 -2.69 2.85 -0.20
N LEU A 130 -1.49 2.57 -0.72
CA LEU A 130 -1.11 2.85 -2.09
C LEU A 130 -1.22 1.58 -2.92
N SER A 131 -1.88 1.65 -4.10
CA SER A 131 -1.96 0.53 -5.04
C SER A 131 -2.55 -0.74 -4.38
N ALA A 132 -1.85 -1.88 -4.38
CA ALA A 132 -2.28 -3.08 -3.65
C ALA A 132 -2.61 -2.78 -2.18
N GLY A 133 -1.86 -1.87 -1.54
CA GLY A 133 -2.14 -1.39 -0.20
C GLY A 133 -3.49 -0.67 -0.06
N GLY A 134 -4.00 -0.04 -1.14
CA GLY A 134 -5.33 0.57 -1.12
C GLY A 134 -6.43 -0.45 -0.89
N MET A 135 -6.48 -1.52 -1.66
CA MET A 135 -7.44 -2.60 -1.41
C MET A 135 -7.12 -3.36 -0.12
N GLU A 136 -5.86 -3.41 0.32
CA GLU A 136 -5.47 -4.00 1.60
C GLU A 136 -6.12 -3.26 2.78
N THR A 137 -6.26 -1.91 2.73
CA THR A 137 -6.98 -1.17 3.79
C THR A 137 -8.41 -1.68 3.96
N TYR A 138 -9.09 -1.98 2.86
CA TYR A 138 -10.44 -2.54 2.86
C TYR A 138 -10.46 -3.93 3.49
N HIS A 139 -9.55 -4.81 3.08
CA HIS A 139 -9.47 -6.18 3.61
C HIS A 139 -9.11 -6.21 5.09
N VAL A 140 -8.17 -5.35 5.51
CA VAL A 140 -7.76 -5.18 6.90
C VAL A 140 -8.92 -4.65 7.74
N ALA A 141 -9.65 -3.63 7.27
CA ALA A 141 -10.81 -3.09 7.96
C ALA A 141 -11.97 -4.11 8.06
N ALA A 142 -12.15 -4.95 7.03
CA ALA A 142 -13.13 -6.02 7.07
C ALA A 142 -12.79 -7.07 8.14
N ARG A 143 -11.50 -7.38 8.35
CA ARG A 143 -11.00 -8.32 9.35
C ARG A 143 -10.94 -7.73 10.76
N ASN A 144 -10.58 -6.45 10.88
CA ASN A 144 -10.51 -5.73 12.16
C ASN A 144 -11.21 -4.38 12.04
N PRO A 145 -12.49 -4.30 12.45
CA PRO A 145 -13.33 -3.11 12.24
C PRO A 145 -13.05 -1.95 13.20
N LYS A 146 -11.96 -2.00 13.98
CA LYS A 146 -11.60 -0.97 14.98
C LYS A 146 -10.89 0.23 14.32
N VAL A 147 -11.40 0.69 13.18
CA VAL A 147 -10.87 1.83 12.42
C VAL A 147 -11.93 2.89 12.18
N LYS A 148 -11.55 4.14 12.02
CA LYS A 148 -12.43 5.29 11.82
C LYS A 148 -12.59 5.71 10.37
N GLY A 149 -11.71 5.28 9.50
CA GLY A 149 -11.76 5.56 8.07
C GLY A 149 -10.69 4.79 7.31
N ILE A 150 -10.95 4.49 6.05
CA ILE A 150 -9.98 3.90 5.14
C ILE A 150 -9.74 4.82 3.94
N ILE A 151 -8.50 4.93 3.54
CA ILE A 151 -8.04 5.83 2.48
C ILE A 151 -7.22 4.99 1.50
N GLY A 152 -7.62 4.97 0.24
CA GLY A 152 -6.88 4.25 -0.80
C GLY A 152 -6.53 5.15 -1.97
N MET A 153 -5.45 4.83 -2.65
CA MET A 153 -5.20 5.38 -3.99
C MET A 153 -5.83 4.51 -5.09
N THR A 154 -6.22 3.27 -4.75
CA THR A 154 -7.01 2.38 -5.59
C THR A 154 -7.77 1.39 -4.72
N PHE A 155 -8.89 0.87 -5.25
CA PHE A 155 -9.63 -0.24 -4.63
C PHE A 155 -9.88 -1.33 -5.69
N LEU A 156 -8.88 -2.19 -5.91
CA LEU A 156 -8.85 -3.14 -7.02
C LEU A 156 -9.29 -4.54 -6.59
N ASP A 157 -10.43 -5.00 -7.10
CA ASP A 157 -10.76 -6.44 -7.03
C ASP A 157 -9.93 -7.22 -8.07
N GLN A 158 -8.88 -7.89 -7.62
CA GLN A 158 -8.00 -8.68 -8.48
C GLN A 158 -8.71 -9.91 -9.11
N LYS A 159 -9.91 -10.26 -8.67
CA LYS A 159 -10.73 -11.31 -9.31
C LYS A 159 -11.45 -10.78 -10.55
N ALA A 160 -11.71 -9.49 -10.63
CA ALA A 160 -12.33 -8.88 -11.79
C ALA A 160 -11.41 -8.95 -13.03
N GLN A 161 -11.90 -9.52 -14.14
CA GLN A 161 -11.09 -9.73 -15.33
C GLN A 161 -10.55 -8.41 -15.91
N ILE A 162 -11.34 -7.33 -15.86
CA ILE A 162 -10.93 -6.01 -16.32
C ILE A 162 -9.71 -5.48 -15.52
N VAL A 163 -9.67 -5.74 -14.21
CA VAL A 163 -8.54 -5.36 -13.36
C VAL A 163 -7.30 -6.18 -13.76
N ARG A 164 -7.42 -7.50 -13.91
CA ARG A 164 -6.33 -8.38 -14.35
C ARG A 164 -5.76 -7.95 -15.70
N ASP A 165 -6.62 -7.69 -16.68
CA ASP A 165 -6.21 -7.30 -18.04
C ASP A 165 -5.43 -5.98 -18.07
N LYS A 166 -5.69 -5.07 -17.13
CA LYS A 166 -5.09 -3.73 -17.08
C LYS A 166 -3.87 -3.64 -16.14
N THR A 167 -3.80 -4.47 -15.10
CA THR A 167 -2.77 -4.36 -14.07
C THR A 167 -1.60 -5.30 -14.25
N THR A 168 -1.78 -6.41 -15.00
CA THR A 168 -0.68 -7.32 -15.36
C THR A 168 0.21 -6.72 -16.43
N SER A 169 1.46 -7.21 -16.51
CA SER A 169 2.45 -6.76 -17.51
C SER A 169 1.97 -6.92 -18.95
N HIS A 170 1.16 -7.94 -19.20
CA HIS A 170 0.59 -8.27 -20.51
C HIS A 170 -0.80 -8.89 -20.34
N ILE A 171 -1.73 -8.61 -21.28
CA ILE A 171 -3.10 -9.14 -21.22
C ILE A 171 -3.14 -10.67 -21.16
N LEU A 172 -2.19 -11.37 -21.82
CA LEU A 172 -2.06 -12.82 -21.76
C LEU A 172 -1.69 -13.31 -20.34
N MET A 173 -0.91 -12.53 -19.57
CA MET A 173 -0.62 -12.84 -18.18
C MET A 173 -1.90 -12.77 -17.32
N GLY A 174 -2.78 -11.78 -17.56
CA GLY A 174 -4.07 -11.67 -16.88
C GLY A 174 -5.03 -12.82 -17.17
N ARG A 175 -5.03 -13.33 -18.42
CA ARG A 175 -6.00 -14.34 -18.89
C ARG A 175 -5.53 -15.78 -18.79
N ILE A 176 -4.24 -16.03 -18.98
CA ILE A 176 -3.66 -17.39 -18.97
C ILE A 176 -2.75 -17.56 -17.75
N GLY A 177 -1.88 -16.60 -17.48
CA GLY A 177 -0.90 -16.68 -16.39
C GLY A 177 -1.58 -16.82 -15.01
N VAL A 178 -2.63 -16.04 -14.73
CA VAL A 178 -3.33 -16.10 -13.43
C VAL A 178 -4.01 -17.47 -13.19
N PRO A 179 -4.76 -18.07 -14.13
CA PRO A 179 -5.23 -19.44 -13.99
C PRO A 179 -4.08 -20.45 -13.82
N MET A 180 -2.96 -20.26 -14.53
CA MET A 180 -1.79 -21.15 -14.39
C MET A 180 -1.15 -21.07 -13.00
N LEU A 181 -1.16 -19.93 -12.31
CA LEU A 181 -0.64 -19.83 -10.94
C LEU A 181 -1.31 -20.86 -9.98
N THR A 182 -2.60 -21.10 -10.16
CA THR A 182 -3.32 -22.12 -9.36
C THR A 182 -2.86 -23.53 -9.68
N LEU A 183 -2.66 -23.84 -10.96
CA LEU A 183 -2.13 -25.14 -11.40
C LEU A 183 -0.68 -25.33 -10.91
N GLU A 184 0.17 -24.34 -11.11
CA GLU A 184 1.58 -24.39 -10.66
C GLU A 184 1.68 -24.59 -9.15
N LYS A 185 0.84 -23.91 -8.36
CA LYS A 185 0.77 -24.12 -6.91
C LYS A 185 0.36 -25.54 -6.57
N SER A 186 -0.64 -26.11 -7.25
CA SER A 186 -1.09 -27.50 -7.03
C SER A 186 -0.03 -28.54 -7.39
N LEU A 187 0.87 -28.21 -8.32
CA LEU A 187 2.03 -29.04 -8.70
C LEU A 187 3.24 -28.84 -7.76
N GLY A 188 3.10 -28.11 -6.65
CA GLY A 188 4.17 -27.86 -5.70
C GLY A 188 5.15 -26.74 -6.11
N LEU A 189 4.89 -26.01 -7.19
CA LEU A 189 5.73 -24.94 -7.70
C LEU A 189 5.47 -23.58 -7.04
N GLY A 190 4.59 -23.50 -6.04
CA GLY A 190 4.21 -22.27 -5.34
C GLY A 190 5.40 -21.49 -4.75
N ARG A 191 6.52 -22.14 -4.49
CA ARG A 191 7.75 -21.56 -3.94
C ARG A 191 8.68 -20.94 -4.99
N LEU A 192 8.39 -21.07 -6.28
CA LEU A 192 9.12 -20.36 -7.33
C LEU A 192 8.86 -18.87 -7.23
N GLN A 193 9.85 -18.08 -7.62
CA GLN A 193 9.80 -16.61 -7.57
C GLN A 193 9.94 -16.02 -8.96
N LEU A 194 9.13 -15.04 -9.25
CA LEU A 194 9.12 -14.27 -10.50
C LEU A 194 9.45 -12.80 -10.21
N PRO A 195 10.19 -12.11 -11.10
CA PRO A 195 10.35 -10.66 -11.01
C PRO A 195 8.98 -9.96 -11.10
N MET A 196 8.75 -8.98 -10.22
CA MET A 196 7.48 -8.24 -10.20
C MET A 196 7.16 -7.54 -11.53
N TRP A 197 8.17 -7.08 -12.26
CA TRP A 197 7.97 -6.47 -13.58
C TRP A 197 7.42 -7.45 -14.63
N LEU A 198 7.58 -8.76 -14.43
CA LEU A 198 6.99 -9.77 -15.30
C LEU A 198 5.52 -10.01 -14.92
N ALA A 199 5.18 -9.97 -13.66
CA ALA A 199 3.83 -10.22 -13.16
C ALA A 199 2.91 -9.00 -13.32
N SER A 200 3.43 -7.79 -13.20
CA SER A 200 2.66 -6.55 -13.12
C SER A 200 3.25 -5.42 -13.98
N LYS A 201 2.44 -4.39 -14.26
CA LYS A 201 2.82 -3.26 -15.14
C LYS A 201 3.73 -2.26 -14.41
N MET A 202 4.88 -2.73 -13.86
CA MET A 202 5.83 -1.89 -13.12
C MET A 202 6.35 -0.69 -13.92
N SER A 203 6.33 -0.75 -15.25
CA SER A 203 6.71 0.38 -16.12
C SER A 203 5.83 1.62 -15.97
N ALA A 204 4.68 1.50 -15.33
CA ALA A 204 3.74 2.58 -15.07
C ALA A 204 3.73 3.05 -13.60
N LEU A 205 4.69 2.59 -12.78
CA LEU A 205 4.78 2.94 -11.35
C LEU A 205 4.95 4.46 -11.13
N VAL A 206 5.74 5.11 -11.96
CA VAL A 206 5.94 6.57 -11.98
C VAL A 206 5.97 7.07 -13.42
N ASN A 207 5.57 8.32 -13.63
CA ASN A 207 5.55 8.91 -14.98
C ASN A 207 6.95 9.36 -15.45
N ASP A 208 7.85 9.67 -14.53
CA ASP A 208 9.23 10.03 -14.81
C ASP A 208 10.09 8.77 -15.09
N LYS A 209 10.73 8.72 -16.27
CA LYS A 209 11.50 7.56 -16.73
C LYS A 209 12.82 7.36 -15.96
N ASP A 210 13.44 8.42 -15.49
CA ASP A 210 14.72 8.30 -14.78
C ASP A 210 14.46 7.88 -13.33
N LEU A 211 13.42 8.40 -12.72
CA LEU A 211 12.93 7.93 -11.44
C LEU A 211 12.50 6.46 -11.51
N LEU A 212 11.80 6.04 -12.57
CA LEU A 212 11.43 4.64 -12.78
C LEU A 212 12.65 3.71 -12.76
N LYS A 213 13.78 4.11 -13.38
CA LYS A 213 15.01 3.33 -13.38
C LYS A 213 15.55 3.12 -11.96
N ILE A 214 15.41 4.13 -11.08
CA ILE A 214 15.83 4.04 -9.67
C ILE A 214 14.94 3.03 -8.94
N PHE A 215 13.62 3.14 -9.08
CA PHE A 215 12.68 2.18 -8.50
C PHE A 215 12.94 0.75 -8.95
N MET A 216 13.17 0.53 -10.25
CA MET A 216 13.40 -0.81 -10.80
C MET A 216 14.71 -1.46 -10.35
N LYS A 217 15.71 -0.69 -9.92
CA LYS A 217 16.95 -1.20 -9.32
C LYS A 217 16.77 -1.57 -7.85
N ASP A 218 15.79 -1.00 -7.18
CA ASP A 218 15.53 -1.24 -5.76
C ASP A 218 14.86 -2.59 -5.54
N LYS A 219 15.65 -3.58 -5.11
CA LYS A 219 15.18 -4.95 -4.79
C LYS A 219 14.29 -5.01 -3.53
N THR A 220 14.18 -3.92 -2.79
CA THR A 220 13.28 -3.82 -1.63
C THR A 220 11.90 -3.28 -2.00
N SER A 221 11.71 -2.87 -3.26
CA SER A 221 10.45 -2.34 -3.82
C SER A 221 10.18 -2.87 -5.23
N ALA A 222 10.22 -2.04 -6.28
CA ALA A 222 9.82 -2.42 -7.64
C ALA A 222 10.72 -3.47 -8.31
N GLY A 223 12.02 -3.53 -7.95
CA GLY A 223 12.96 -4.57 -8.41
C GLY A 223 12.84 -5.92 -7.70
N ASN A 224 11.80 -6.11 -6.90
CA ASN A 224 11.59 -7.28 -6.06
C ASN A 224 11.14 -8.52 -6.84
N LEU A 225 11.21 -9.68 -6.16
CA LEU A 225 10.67 -10.96 -6.62
C LEU A 225 9.43 -11.32 -5.78
N ALA A 226 8.38 -11.83 -6.42
CA ALA A 226 7.22 -12.41 -5.76
C ALA A 226 7.17 -13.93 -5.96
N SER A 227 6.78 -14.66 -4.93
CA SER A 227 6.52 -16.09 -5.05
C SER A 227 5.18 -16.35 -5.75
N ILE A 228 5.04 -17.51 -6.39
CA ILE A 228 3.76 -17.98 -6.95
C ILE A 228 2.72 -18.08 -5.83
N ASN A 229 3.09 -18.49 -4.62
CA ASN A 229 2.20 -18.48 -3.46
C ASN A 229 1.59 -17.10 -3.20
N PHE A 230 2.43 -16.04 -3.18
CA PHE A 230 1.94 -14.69 -2.98
C PHE A 230 1.05 -14.24 -4.13
N LEU A 231 1.51 -14.37 -5.37
CA LEU A 231 0.75 -13.94 -6.55
C LEU A 231 -0.61 -14.65 -6.64
N GLN A 232 -0.64 -15.96 -6.44
CA GLN A 232 -1.88 -16.75 -6.48
C GLN A 232 -2.85 -16.32 -5.38
N SER A 233 -2.38 -16.14 -4.14
CA SER A 233 -3.24 -15.72 -3.04
C SER A 233 -3.74 -14.29 -3.22
N TYR A 234 -2.92 -13.36 -3.74
CA TYR A 234 -3.31 -11.99 -4.05
C TYR A 234 -4.36 -11.91 -5.15
N MET A 235 -4.14 -12.61 -6.27
CA MET A 235 -5.03 -12.57 -7.42
C MET A 235 -6.39 -13.27 -7.18
N ASN A 236 -6.50 -14.09 -6.14
CA ASN A 236 -7.72 -14.85 -5.83
C ASN A 236 -8.26 -14.55 -4.43
N TYR A 237 -7.76 -13.49 -3.77
CA TYR A 237 -8.23 -13.13 -2.43
C TYR A 237 -9.73 -12.81 -2.44
N VAL A 238 -10.42 -13.28 -1.41
CA VAL A 238 -11.85 -13.01 -1.20
C VAL A 238 -11.98 -12.21 0.09
N PRO A 239 -12.55 -11.00 0.05
CA PRO A 239 -12.74 -10.20 1.25
C PRO A 239 -13.72 -10.87 2.21
N GLU A 240 -13.51 -10.71 3.50
CA GLU A 240 -14.40 -11.25 4.55
C GLU A 240 -15.79 -10.58 4.54
N ILE A 241 -15.86 -9.33 4.12
CA ILE A 241 -17.10 -8.58 3.90
C ILE A 241 -17.18 -8.21 2.42
N ALA A 242 -18.27 -8.60 1.76
CA ALA A 242 -18.49 -8.22 0.37
C ALA A 242 -18.72 -6.69 0.25
N PRO A 243 -18.33 -6.02 -0.87
CA PRO A 243 -18.46 -4.56 -1.00
C PRO A 243 -19.88 -4.04 -0.72
N LYS A 244 -20.92 -4.71 -1.20
CA LYS A 244 -22.35 -4.36 -0.94
C LYS A 244 -22.73 -4.42 0.55
N ASP A 245 -21.96 -5.14 1.35
CA ASP A 245 -22.22 -5.35 2.78
C ASP A 245 -21.28 -4.57 3.68
N PHE A 246 -20.30 -3.86 3.11
CA PHE A 246 -19.31 -3.11 3.86
C PHE A 246 -19.93 -1.91 4.60
N ALA A 247 -19.89 -1.96 5.93
CA ALA A 247 -20.46 -0.94 6.82
C ALA A 247 -19.46 -0.54 7.93
N VAL A 248 -18.15 -0.76 7.72
CA VAL A 248 -17.15 -0.63 8.78
C VAL A 248 -16.76 0.83 9.01
N ALA A 249 -16.39 1.55 7.96
CA ALA A 249 -15.86 2.92 8.07
C ALA A 249 -16.04 3.70 6.75
N PRO A 250 -16.11 5.03 6.80
CA PRO A 250 -16.06 5.89 5.60
C PRO A 250 -14.82 5.62 4.75
N ILE A 251 -14.95 5.85 3.44
CA ILE A 251 -13.91 5.59 2.45
C ILE A 251 -13.52 6.88 1.73
N LEU A 252 -12.22 7.13 1.59
CA LEU A 252 -11.66 8.14 0.71
C LEU A 252 -10.83 7.47 -0.38
N LEU A 253 -11.15 7.70 -1.64
CA LEU A 253 -10.27 7.41 -2.77
C LEU A 253 -9.53 8.68 -3.18
N THR A 254 -8.21 8.66 -3.15
CA THR A 254 -7.33 9.69 -3.70
C THR A 254 -6.76 9.21 -5.04
N GLN A 255 -7.46 9.50 -6.13
CA GLN A 255 -7.17 8.97 -7.46
C GLN A 255 -6.22 9.88 -8.24
N PRO A 256 -5.00 9.45 -8.60
CA PRO A 256 -4.16 10.21 -9.52
C PRO A 256 -4.76 10.23 -10.93
N ASP A 257 -4.92 11.42 -11.53
CA ASP A 257 -5.58 11.57 -12.83
C ASP A 257 -4.68 11.21 -14.03
N ALA A 258 -3.36 11.19 -13.84
CA ALA A 258 -2.38 10.74 -14.83
C ALA A 258 -1.83 9.33 -14.53
N ASP A 259 -2.55 8.53 -13.74
CA ASP A 259 -2.18 7.15 -13.43
C ASP A 259 -2.35 6.25 -14.67
N LYS A 260 -1.24 5.79 -15.22
CA LYS A 260 -1.20 4.90 -16.40
C LYS A 260 -1.34 3.42 -16.06
N TRP A 261 -1.41 3.08 -14.78
CA TRP A 261 -1.52 1.70 -14.30
C TRP A 261 -2.92 1.35 -13.83
N THR A 262 -3.45 2.18 -12.91
CA THR A 262 -4.74 1.91 -12.27
C THR A 262 -5.66 3.13 -12.35
N PRO A 263 -6.19 3.44 -13.54
CA PRO A 263 -7.15 4.53 -13.71
C PRO A 263 -8.42 4.27 -12.89
N TYR A 264 -9.18 5.33 -12.61
CA TYR A 264 -10.34 5.35 -11.71
C TYR A 264 -11.35 4.21 -11.97
N GLU A 265 -11.60 3.91 -13.25
CA GLU A 265 -12.56 2.89 -13.69
C GLU A 265 -12.28 1.49 -13.12
N LEU A 266 -11.03 1.23 -12.69
CA LEU A 266 -10.67 -0.05 -12.09
C LEU A 266 -11.06 -0.14 -10.60
N SER A 267 -11.31 0.99 -9.94
CA SER A 267 -11.85 1.03 -8.56
C SER A 267 -13.38 0.96 -8.53
N CYS A 268 -14.07 1.33 -9.61
CA CYS A 268 -15.54 1.32 -9.70
C CYS A 268 -16.16 -0.05 -9.37
N PRO A 269 -15.63 -1.20 -9.85
CA PRO A 269 -16.21 -2.52 -9.52
C PRO A 269 -16.35 -2.81 -8.02
N VAL A 270 -15.53 -2.16 -7.18
CA VAL A 270 -15.61 -2.25 -5.72
C VAL A 270 -16.46 -1.12 -5.17
N LEU A 271 -16.14 0.13 -5.50
CA LEU A 271 -16.72 1.32 -4.87
C LEU A 271 -18.20 1.51 -5.19
N ASP A 272 -18.63 1.20 -6.42
CA ASP A 272 -20.04 1.37 -6.85
C ASP A 272 -20.98 0.41 -6.12
N GLN A 273 -20.48 -0.65 -5.48
CA GLN A 273 -21.27 -1.56 -4.68
C GLN A 273 -21.43 -1.09 -3.22
N ILE A 274 -20.60 -0.14 -2.75
CA ILE A 274 -20.60 0.29 -1.36
C ILE A 274 -21.62 1.40 -1.19
N SER A 275 -22.67 1.12 -0.38
CA SER A 275 -23.78 2.05 -0.11
C SER A 275 -24.06 2.28 1.37
N LYS A 276 -23.43 1.50 2.26
CA LYS A 276 -23.70 1.55 3.71
C LYS A 276 -22.81 2.55 4.45
N VAL A 277 -21.78 3.08 3.79
CA VAL A 277 -20.87 4.12 4.33
C VAL A 277 -20.62 5.17 3.27
N PRO A 278 -20.25 6.40 3.66
CA PRO A 278 -19.84 7.42 2.70
C PRO A 278 -18.59 7.00 1.91
N VAL A 279 -18.60 7.25 0.60
CA VAL A 279 -17.44 7.10 -0.29
C VAL A 279 -17.17 8.45 -0.93
N GLU A 280 -16.00 9.01 -0.66
CA GLU A 280 -15.52 10.25 -1.27
C GLU A 280 -14.41 9.94 -2.29
N VAL A 281 -14.42 10.64 -3.43
CA VAL A 281 -13.42 10.50 -4.48
C VAL A 281 -12.79 11.85 -4.76
N ILE A 282 -11.46 11.93 -4.66
CA ILE A 282 -10.66 13.14 -4.95
C ILE A 282 -9.67 12.83 -6.06
N GLN A 283 -9.69 13.65 -7.11
CA GLN A 283 -8.71 13.56 -8.19
C GLN A 283 -7.41 14.29 -7.80
N LEU A 284 -6.26 13.65 -8.04
CA LEU A 284 -4.94 14.21 -7.79
C LEU A 284 -4.36 14.74 -9.12
N PRO A 285 -4.29 16.08 -9.32
CA PRO A 285 -3.95 16.67 -10.60
C PRO A 285 -2.56 16.26 -11.09
N ASN A 286 -2.48 15.74 -12.31
CA ASN A 286 -1.26 15.26 -12.99
C ASN A 286 -0.50 14.16 -12.24
N GLY A 287 -1.05 13.59 -11.15
CA GLY A 287 -0.39 12.57 -10.34
C GLY A 287 -0.19 11.26 -11.11
N GLY A 288 1.02 10.70 -11.03
CA GLY A 288 1.32 9.32 -11.45
C GLY A 288 0.87 8.30 -10.40
N HIS A 289 1.03 6.99 -10.72
CA HIS A 289 0.63 5.91 -9.80
C HIS A 289 1.31 6.00 -8.43
N TYR A 290 2.62 6.22 -8.38
CA TYR A 290 3.31 6.73 -7.18
C TYR A 290 3.53 8.22 -7.43
N PRO A 291 2.74 9.13 -6.82
CA PRO A 291 2.81 10.54 -7.14
C PRO A 291 4.10 11.17 -6.59
N VAL A 292 4.72 11.97 -7.43
CA VAL A 292 5.87 12.81 -7.09
C VAL A 292 5.61 14.27 -7.47
N GLU A 293 4.53 14.51 -8.16
CA GLU A 293 4.10 15.82 -8.63
C GLU A 293 3.58 16.65 -7.44
N HIS A 294 4.16 17.85 -7.23
CA HIS A 294 3.89 18.67 -6.04
C HIS A 294 2.40 18.96 -5.83
N GLN A 295 1.68 19.30 -6.89
CA GLN A 295 0.25 19.57 -6.78
C GLN A 295 -0.55 18.32 -6.37
N ALA A 296 -0.26 17.18 -6.96
CA ALA A 296 -0.90 15.90 -6.61
C ALA A 296 -0.66 15.54 -5.14
N LEU A 297 0.59 15.62 -4.71
CA LEU A 297 0.98 15.34 -3.32
C LEU A 297 0.29 16.29 -2.34
N ARG A 298 0.20 17.58 -2.65
CA ARG A 298 -0.49 18.57 -1.81
C ARG A 298 -1.98 18.27 -1.70
N VAL A 299 -2.66 18.08 -2.84
CA VAL A 299 -4.11 17.76 -2.85
C VAL A 299 -4.38 16.46 -2.09
N MET A 300 -3.54 15.43 -2.25
CA MET A 300 -3.63 14.19 -1.52
C MET A 300 -3.56 14.42 0.00
N ASN A 301 -2.53 15.09 0.46
CA ASN A 301 -2.31 15.28 1.89
C ASN A 301 -3.36 16.21 2.53
N ASP A 302 -3.79 17.26 1.83
CA ASP A 302 -4.85 18.16 2.30
C ASP A 302 -6.20 17.44 2.40
N SER A 303 -6.53 16.59 1.41
CA SER A 303 -7.77 15.81 1.40
C SER A 303 -7.79 14.76 2.51
N ILE A 304 -6.67 14.10 2.76
CA ILE A 304 -6.52 13.15 3.87
C ILE A 304 -6.70 13.85 5.21
N ASN A 305 -6.04 15.00 5.41
CA ASN A 305 -6.18 15.79 6.63
C ASN A 305 -7.64 16.23 6.86
N ARG A 306 -8.33 16.71 5.82
CA ARG A 306 -9.75 17.05 5.88
C ARG A 306 -10.60 15.83 6.24
N PHE A 307 -10.42 14.71 5.54
CA PHE A 307 -11.16 13.48 5.76
C PHE A 307 -11.01 12.95 7.20
N ILE A 308 -9.80 12.96 7.74
CA ILE A 308 -9.55 12.55 9.13
C ILE A 308 -10.30 13.46 10.07
N LYS A 309 -10.21 14.80 9.92
CA LYS A 309 -10.90 15.77 10.79
C LYS A 309 -12.43 15.62 10.78
N GLN A 310 -13.00 15.22 9.65
CA GLN A 310 -14.45 15.01 9.52
C GLN A 310 -14.94 13.71 10.16
N ASN A 311 -14.04 12.75 10.40
CA ASN A 311 -14.39 11.41 10.88
C ASN A 311 -13.76 11.09 12.27
N LEU A 312 -13.15 12.08 12.94
CA LEU A 312 -12.75 11.99 14.35
C LEU A 312 -13.98 12.13 15.25
#